data_8885c23bcec3f59967e1415a36746ccd
#
_entry.id   8885c23bcec3f59967e1415a36746ccd
#
_cell.length_a   1.000
_cell.length_b   1.000
_cell.length_c   1.000
_cell.angle_alpha   90.00
_cell.angle_beta   90.00
_cell.angle_gamma   90.00
#
_symmetry.space_group_name_H-M   'P 1'
#
loop_
_entity.id
_entity.type
_entity.pdbx_description
1 polymer ?
#
loop_
_entity_poly.entity_id
_entity_poly.type
_entity_poly.pdbx_seq_one_letter_code
_entity_poly.pdbx_strand_id
1 'polypeptide(L)'
;MKIETVDFFYLSMPEVTTEGDGSQDALLVRVSAGGLVGWGECEASPLVSIAAYVTPMSHGACRPVRASVEGREVKGPVDIEAIGREIAWNSMDLLQAPHTWSGVEMALWDLIGKARGEPVWRLLGYSKAAKKLPYASVLFGDTPHETLGAAKAIRASNYRAAKFGWGPIGRGSVRDDADQFAAAREGLGADGMLLIDAGQIWGDDVEAAAARLPYLEAVKATWFEEPFHGSAYEAYAALAARSGSVKLAGGEAAHNVFMARHTIDYGKVGFIQIDCGRIGGIGPAKAVADYASRRGVTYVNHTFTSHLALSASLQPYAGLADHLICEYPASPKALAREIAANPLLRDAEGEIMIPDRPGLGIDVDVNAIAKYLVDVRIEAKGETLFSSPRLL
;
A
#
# COMPACT_ATOMS: atom_id res chain seq x y z
N MET A 1 -8.41 -25.47 8.20
CA MET A 1 -7.05 -25.96 7.86
C MET A 1 -6.13 -25.48 8.95
N LYS A 2 -5.16 -26.32 9.37
CA LYS A 2 -4.15 -25.93 10.34
C LYS A 2 -2.98 -25.27 9.59
N ILE A 3 -2.51 -24.11 10.05
CA ILE A 3 -1.32 -23.45 9.52
C ILE A 3 -0.12 -24.33 9.83
N GLU A 4 0.55 -24.84 8.79
CA GLU A 4 1.68 -25.78 8.90
C GLU A 4 3.01 -25.02 8.88
N THR A 5 3.17 -24.09 7.92
CA THR A 5 4.38 -23.25 7.81
C THR A 5 4.01 -21.82 7.44
N VAL A 6 4.86 -20.89 7.86
CA VAL A 6 4.90 -19.51 7.41
C VAL A 6 6.34 -19.19 7.03
N ASP A 7 6.55 -19.00 5.75
CA ASP A 7 7.86 -18.77 5.16
C ASP A 7 8.00 -17.32 4.70
N PHE A 8 9.15 -16.72 4.98
CA PHE A 8 9.48 -15.37 4.54
C PHE A 8 10.62 -15.42 3.53
N PHE A 9 10.46 -14.73 2.40
CA PHE A 9 11.45 -14.65 1.33
C PHE A 9 11.86 -13.19 1.14
N TYR A 10 13.04 -12.84 1.63
CA TYR A 10 13.64 -11.54 1.39
C TYR A 10 14.20 -11.51 -0.03
N LEU A 11 13.70 -10.60 -0.85
CA LEU A 11 14.12 -10.39 -2.23
C LEU A 11 14.77 -9.01 -2.33
N SER A 12 16.05 -8.97 -2.71
CA SER A 12 16.77 -7.71 -2.82
C SER A 12 16.71 -7.15 -4.24
N MET A 13 16.35 -5.88 -4.33
CA MET A 13 16.46 -5.12 -5.57
C MET A 13 17.93 -4.99 -5.97
N PRO A 14 18.30 -5.17 -7.25
CA PRO A 14 19.69 -5.00 -7.69
C PRO A 14 20.27 -3.62 -7.38
N GLU A 15 19.43 -2.59 -7.38
CA GLU A 15 19.79 -1.23 -7.04
C GLU A 15 18.64 -0.59 -6.27
N VAL A 16 18.94 -0.07 -5.08
CA VAL A 16 18.01 0.70 -4.23
C VAL A 16 18.48 2.15 -4.22
N THR A 17 17.59 3.06 -4.60
CA THR A 17 17.84 4.50 -4.56
C THR A 17 17.37 5.09 -3.23
N THR A 18 17.68 6.38 -3.00
CA THR A 18 17.17 7.16 -1.86
C THR A 18 15.85 7.87 -2.20
N GLU A 19 15.30 7.61 -3.36
CA GLU A 19 14.06 8.22 -3.86
C GLU A 19 12.88 7.27 -3.69
N GLY A 20 11.67 7.80 -3.61
CA GLY A 20 10.43 7.02 -3.55
C GLY A 20 10.01 6.52 -4.93
N ASP A 21 10.89 5.86 -5.66
CA ASP A 21 10.74 5.47 -7.07
C ASP A 21 10.37 3.99 -7.30
N GLY A 22 10.05 3.26 -6.22
CA GLY A 22 9.76 1.83 -6.27
C GLY A 22 10.99 0.93 -6.40
N SER A 23 12.21 1.46 -6.20
CA SER A 23 13.48 0.69 -6.18
C SER A 23 13.70 0.00 -4.83
N GLN A 24 12.66 -0.44 -4.17
CA GLN A 24 12.72 -1.06 -2.85
C GLN A 24 12.83 -2.57 -2.93
N ASP A 25 13.42 -3.17 -1.90
CA ASP A 25 13.40 -4.61 -1.67
C ASP A 25 11.96 -5.10 -1.43
N ALA A 26 11.73 -6.40 -1.61
CA ALA A 26 10.43 -7.02 -1.34
C ALA A 26 10.55 -8.13 -0.29
N LEU A 27 9.48 -8.32 0.49
CA LEU A 27 9.35 -9.44 1.41
C LEU A 27 8.07 -10.22 1.09
N LEU A 28 8.22 -11.37 0.45
CA LEU A 28 7.10 -12.26 0.21
C LEU A 28 6.87 -13.19 1.39
N VAL A 29 5.61 -13.50 1.64
CA VAL A 29 5.17 -14.45 2.66
C VAL A 29 4.42 -15.58 1.99
N ARG A 30 4.80 -16.83 2.32
CA ARG A 30 4.10 -18.04 1.92
C ARG A 30 3.53 -18.73 3.14
N VAL A 31 2.24 -18.98 3.14
CA VAL A 31 1.56 -19.77 4.17
C VAL A 31 1.10 -21.09 3.56
N SER A 32 1.47 -22.21 4.22
CA SER A 32 1.04 -23.55 3.81
C SER A 32 0.07 -24.13 4.82
N ALA A 33 -1.04 -24.68 4.34
CA ALA A 33 -2.04 -25.38 5.16
C ALA A 33 -2.87 -26.35 4.32
N GLY A 34 -2.99 -27.60 4.75
CA GLY A 34 -3.84 -28.58 4.10
C GLY A 34 -3.48 -28.87 2.62
N GLY A 35 -2.21 -28.85 2.30
CA GLY A 35 -1.70 -29.06 0.94
C GLY A 35 -1.89 -27.88 -0.02
N LEU A 36 -2.39 -26.74 0.46
CA LEU A 36 -2.54 -25.51 -0.31
C LEU A 36 -1.49 -24.47 0.14
N VAL A 37 -1.23 -23.50 -0.76
CA VAL A 37 -0.31 -22.39 -0.53
C VAL A 37 -1.00 -21.07 -0.83
N GLY A 38 -0.92 -20.14 0.13
CA GLY A 38 -1.27 -18.75 -0.05
C GLY A 38 -0.04 -17.85 -0.05
N TRP A 39 -0.10 -16.76 -0.81
CA TRP A 39 0.96 -15.77 -0.91
C TRP A 39 0.50 -14.39 -0.46
N GLY A 40 1.41 -13.67 0.18
CA GLY A 40 1.24 -12.27 0.57
C GLY A 40 2.56 -11.52 0.48
N GLU A 41 2.51 -10.23 0.71
CA GLU A 41 3.66 -9.35 0.64
C GLU A 41 3.62 -8.35 1.80
N CYS A 42 4.75 -8.22 2.51
CA CYS A 42 4.93 -7.18 3.51
C CYS A 42 5.48 -5.93 2.85
N GLU A 43 4.94 -4.79 3.20
CA GLU A 43 5.54 -3.50 2.88
C GLU A 43 6.66 -3.17 3.87
N ALA A 44 7.63 -2.35 3.46
CA ALA A 44 8.76 -1.87 4.23
C ALA A 44 9.86 -2.91 4.50
N SER A 45 10.64 -2.71 5.55
CA SER A 45 11.93 -3.35 5.78
C SER A 45 11.84 -4.89 5.95
N PRO A 46 12.35 -5.68 5.01
CA PRO A 46 12.25 -7.13 5.05
C PRO A 46 12.84 -7.74 6.32
N LEU A 47 14.07 -7.35 6.67
CA LEU A 47 14.77 -7.97 7.80
C LEU A 47 14.10 -7.67 9.15
N VAL A 48 13.58 -6.44 9.33
CA VAL A 48 12.89 -6.06 10.57
C VAL A 48 11.57 -6.81 10.70
N SER A 49 10.85 -7.01 9.58
CA SER A 49 9.61 -7.80 9.56
C SER A 49 9.86 -9.27 9.91
N ILE A 50 10.92 -9.89 9.37
CA ILE A 50 11.33 -11.25 9.74
C ILE A 50 11.71 -11.30 11.24
N ALA A 51 12.48 -10.32 11.72
CA ALA A 51 12.88 -10.26 13.13
C ALA A 51 11.65 -10.15 14.05
N ALA A 52 10.65 -9.34 13.73
CA ALA A 52 9.42 -9.24 14.52
C ALA A 52 8.61 -10.55 14.52
N TYR A 53 8.72 -11.36 13.47
CA TYR A 53 8.08 -12.67 13.41
C TYR A 53 8.69 -13.66 14.39
N VAL A 54 10.03 -13.65 14.55
CA VAL A 54 10.79 -14.70 15.28
C VAL A 54 11.41 -14.26 16.59
N THR A 55 11.42 -12.95 16.91
CA THR A 55 12.10 -12.42 18.11
C THR A 55 11.69 -13.17 19.39
N PRO A 56 12.60 -13.47 20.31
CA PRO A 56 12.22 -14.08 21.57
C PRO A 56 11.29 -13.19 22.37
N MET A 57 10.31 -13.79 23.05
CA MET A 57 9.47 -13.06 23.98
C MET A 57 10.30 -12.40 25.07
N SER A 58 10.13 -11.08 25.28
CA SER A 58 10.78 -10.36 26.38
C SER A 58 9.82 -10.10 27.56
N HIS A 59 8.51 -9.96 27.27
CA HIS A 59 7.42 -9.90 28.26
C HIS A 59 6.05 -10.10 27.58
N GLY A 60 4.96 -10.01 28.34
CA GLY A 60 3.61 -10.39 27.91
C GLY A 60 3.07 -9.67 26.68
N ALA A 61 3.45 -8.39 26.47
CA ALA A 61 3.06 -7.58 25.31
C ALA A 61 4.14 -7.51 24.22
N CYS A 62 5.25 -8.24 24.38
CA CYS A 62 6.36 -8.32 23.44
C CYS A 62 6.64 -9.79 23.08
N ARG A 63 5.65 -10.42 22.45
CA ARG A 63 5.72 -11.80 21.94
C ARG A 63 6.00 -11.79 20.43
N PRO A 64 6.75 -12.76 19.90
CA PRO A 64 6.92 -12.88 18.45
C PRO A 64 5.57 -13.11 17.76
N VAL A 65 5.40 -12.53 16.56
CA VAL A 65 4.16 -12.69 15.77
C VAL A 65 3.84 -14.17 15.52
N ARG A 66 4.85 -15.02 15.29
CA ARG A 66 4.67 -16.47 15.08
C ARG A 66 3.93 -17.17 16.20
N ALA A 67 4.05 -16.70 17.45
CA ALA A 67 3.40 -17.33 18.60
C ALA A 67 1.85 -17.28 18.54
N SER A 68 1.31 -16.29 17.83
CA SER A 68 -0.13 -16.16 17.60
C SER A 68 -0.59 -16.79 16.28
N VAL A 69 0.33 -17.24 15.41
CA VAL A 69 0.03 -17.71 14.05
C VAL A 69 0.25 -19.21 13.88
N GLU A 70 1.44 -19.70 14.25
CA GLU A 70 1.82 -21.07 13.96
C GLU A 70 0.92 -22.09 14.66
N GLY A 71 0.52 -23.12 13.91
CA GLY A 71 -0.33 -24.20 14.42
C GLY A 71 -1.80 -23.84 14.63
N ARG A 72 -2.21 -22.61 14.32
CA ARG A 72 -3.62 -22.18 14.41
C ARG A 72 -4.47 -22.83 13.32
N GLU A 73 -5.73 -23.09 13.65
CA GLU A 73 -6.71 -23.49 12.65
C GLU A 73 -7.38 -22.26 12.03
N VAL A 74 -7.47 -22.24 10.69
CA VAL A 74 -8.16 -21.20 9.93
C VAL A 74 -9.19 -21.85 9.02
N LYS A 75 -10.47 -21.47 9.19
CA LYS A 75 -11.63 -21.94 8.43
C LYS A 75 -12.26 -20.85 7.58
N GLY A 76 -11.99 -19.59 7.94
CA GLY A 76 -12.54 -18.43 7.24
C GLY A 76 -12.11 -17.09 7.80
N PRO A 77 -12.71 -16.00 7.30
CA PRO A 77 -12.38 -14.62 7.65
C PRO A 77 -12.35 -14.33 9.15
N VAL A 78 -13.29 -14.89 9.91
CA VAL A 78 -13.41 -14.67 11.37
C VAL A 78 -12.17 -15.17 12.13
N ASP A 79 -11.56 -16.28 11.66
CA ASP A 79 -10.36 -16.82 12.28
C ASP A 79 -9.14 -15.93 11.99
N ILE A 80 -9.03 -15.40 10.75
CA ILE A 80 -7.98 -14.46 10.38
C ILE A 80 -8.06 -13.21 11.26
N GLU A 81 -9.26 -12.65 11.41
CA GLU A 81 -9.49 -11.49 12.27
C GLU A 81 -9.15 -11.78 13.75
N ALA A 82 -9.49 -12.97 14.25
CA ALA A 82 -9.18 -13.37 15.62
C ALA A 82 -7.65 -13.44 15.86
N ILE A 83 -6.90 -14.00 14.91
CA ILE A 83 -5.44 -14.02 14.97
C ILE A 83 -4.88 -12.58 14.98
N GLY A 84 -5.37 -11.71 14.10
CA GLY A 84 -4.95 -10.31 14.05
C GLY A 84 -5.19 -9.55 15.37
N ARG A 85 -6.34 -9.77 16.01
CA ARG A 85 -6.62 -9.20 17.35
C ARG A 85 -5.65 -9.73 18.41
N GLU A 86 -5.33 -11.00 18.37
CA GLU A 86 -4.38 -11.61 19.31
C GLU A 86 -2.96 -11.04 19.12
N ILE A 87 -2.51 -10.87 17.88
CA ILE A 87 -1.22 -10.24 17.58
C ILE A 87 -1.18 -8.80 18.09
N ALA A 88 -2.23 -8.01 17.82
CA ALA A 88 -2.31 -6.62 18.28
C ALA A 88 -2.17 -6.50 19.82
N TRP A 89 -2.59 -7.52 20.56
CA TRP A 89 -2.45 -7.59 22.01
C TRP A 89 -1.09 -8.15 22.46
N ASN A 90 -0.70 -9.29 21.90
CA ASN A 90 0.48 -10.04 22.34
C ASN A 90 1.80 -9.40 21.88
N SER A 91 1.77 -8.71 20.75
CA SER A 91 2.94 -8.10 20.10
C SER A 91 2.88 -6.57 20.09
N MET A 92 2.15 -5.96 21.03
CA MET A 92 1.89 -4.52 21.07
C MET A 92 3.17 -3.67 21.08
N ASP A 93 4.21 -4.15 21.76
CA ASP A 93 5.51 -3.45 21.86
C ASP A 93 6.44 -3.72 20.68
N LEU A 94 6.04 -4.56 19.74
CA LEU A 94 6.74 -4.77 18.46
C LEU A 94 6.13 -3.85 17.41
N LEU A 95 6.66 -2.64 17.24
CA LEU A 95 6.10 -1.65 16.31
C LEU A 95 6.02 -2.15 14.86
N GLN A 96 6.87 -3.11 14.46
CA GLN A 96 6.84 -3.75 13.15
C GLN A 96 5.78 -4.85 13.02
N ALA A 97 5.15 -5.28 14.11
CA ALA A 97 4.18 -6.40 14.08
C ALA A 97 3.03 -6.21 13.08
N PRO A 98 2.42 -5.02 12.90
CA PRO A 98 1.40 -4.81 11.87
C PRO A 98 1.90 -5.10 10.46
N HIS A 99 3.09 -4.64 10.08
CA HIS A 99 3.70 -4.90 8.77
C HIS A 99 3.98 -6.39 8.57
N THR A 100 4.56 -7.04 9.57
CA THR A 100 4.84 -8.49 9.56
C THR A 100 3.55 -9.29 9.41
N TRP A 101 2.52 -8.93 10.17
CA TRP A 101 1.20 -9.56 10.10
C TRP A 101 0.52 -9.31 8.76
N SER A 102 0.67 -8.14 8.16
CA SER A 102 0.04 -7.81 6.88
C SER A 102 0.32 -8.84 5.79
N GLY A 103 1.56 -9.23 5.60
CA GLY A 103 1.92 -10.24 4.61
C GLY A 103 1.37 -11.63 4.92
N VAL A 104 1.37 -12.02 6.21
CA VAL A 104 0.79 -13.28 6.66
C VAL A 104 -0.74 -13.28 6.47
N GLU A 105 -1.39 -12.18 6.80
CA GLU A 105 -2.83 -11.98 6.67
C GLU A 105 -3.27 -12.07 5.21
N MET A 106 -2.57 -11.39 4.30
CA MET A 106 -2.80 -11.48 2.86
C MET A 106 -2.65 -12.93 2.36
N ALA A 107 -1.60 -13.63 2.80
CA ALA A 107 -1.38 -15.03 2.44
C ALA A 107 -2.49 -15.94 2.95
N LEU A 108 -3.05 -15.67 4.13
CA LEU A 108 -4.20 -16.41 4.66
C LEU A 108 -5.48 -16.14 3.86
N TRP A 109 -5.73 -14.91 3.43
CA TRP A 109 -6.86 -14.62 2.53
C TRP A 109 -6.72 -15.32 1.19
N ASP A 110 -5.51 -15.29 0.60
CA ASP A 110 -5.21 -15.99 -0.64
C ASP A 110 -5.45 -17.51 -0.49
N LEU A 111 -4.95 -18.08 0.60
CA LEU A 111 -5.12 -19.50 0.94
C LEU A 111 -6.60 -19.89 1.07
N ILE A 112 -7.38 -19.12 1.85
CA ILE A 112 -8.80 -19.40 2.07
C ILE A 112 -9.59 -19.23 0.77
N GLY A 113 -9.28 -18.21 -0.02
CA GLY A 113 -9.87 -18.01 -1.35
C GLY A 113 -9.63 -19.20 -2.27
N LYS A 114 -8.40 -19.70 -2.34
CA LYS A 114 -8.04 -20.90 -3.11
C LYS A 114 -8.76 -22.15 -2.59
N ALA A 115 -8.83 -22.33 -1.27
CA ALA A 115 -9.52 -23.47 -0.65
C ALA A 115 -11.02 -23.49 -0.93
N ARG A 116 -11.66 -22.33 -1.09
CA ARG A 116 -13.09 -22.20 -1.39
C ARG A 116 -13.41 -22.07 -2.88
N GLY A 117 -12.37 -21.90 -3.72
CA GLY A 117 -12.56 -21.62 -5.15
C GLY A 117 -13.16 -20.23 -5.40
N GLU A 118 -12.95 -19.28 -4.50
CA GLU A 118 -13.55 -17.94 -4.55
C GLU A 118 -12.48 -16.82 -4.51
N PRO A 119 -12.69 -15.70 -5.20
CA PRO A 119 -11.83 -14.53 -5.07
C PRO A 119 -12.01 -13.88 -3.68
N VAL A 120 -10.95 -13.22 -3.19
CA VAL A 120 -10.96 -12.61 -1.85
C VAL A 120 -12.07 -11.57 -1.71
N TRP A 121 -12.31 -10.73 -2.71
CA TRP A 121 -13.37 -9.72 -2.64
C TRP A 121 -14.75 -10.32 -2.37
N ARG A 122 -15.03 -11.54 -2.86
CA ARG A 122 -16.29 -12.24 -2.59
C ARG A 122 -16.37 -12.70 -1.13
N LEU A 123 -15.25 -13.19 -0.60
CA LEU A 123 -15.16 -13.55 0.83
C LEU A 123 -15.30 -12.33 1.75
N LEU A 124 -14.97 -11.14 1.28
CA LEU A 124 -15.21 -9.86 1.96
C LEU A 124 -16.66 -9.39 1.90
N GLY A 125 -17.56 -10.14 1.25
CA GLY A 125 -18.99 -9.88 1.18
C GLY A 125 -19.45 -9.07 -0.01
N TYR A 126 -18.62 -8.79 -0.98
CA TYR A 126 -19.04 -8.11 -2.20
C TYR A 126 -19.70 -9.08 -3.18
N SER A 127 -20.81 -8.67 -3.79
CA SER A 127 -21.50 -9.45 -4.82
C SER A 127 -20.88 -9.30 -6.21
N LYS A 128 -20.17 -8.20 -6.43
CA LYS A 128 -19.45 -7.89 -7.67
C LYS A 128 -18.23 -7.02 -7.38
N ALA A 129 -17.21 -7.13 -8.22
CA ALA A 129 -16.10 -6.18 -8.26
C ALA A 129 -16.40 -5.09 -9.29
N ALA A 130 -16.02 -3.84 -8.97
CA ALA A 130 -16.06 -2.71 -9.89
C ALA A 130 -14.67 -2.49 -10.49
N LYS A 131 -14.62 -2.12 -11.77
CA LYS A 131 -13.37 -1.65 -12.39
C LYS A 131 -12.83 -0.43 -11.64
N LYS A 132 -11.52 -0.28 -11.63
CA LYS A 132 -10.82 0.87 -11.06
C LYS A 132 -10.08 1.64 -12.14
N LEU A 133 -10.00 2.95 -11.96
CA LEU A 133 -9.22 3.85 -12.79
C LEU A 133 -7.81 4.02 -12.17
N PRO A 134 -6.80 3.39 -12.76
CA PRO A 134 -5.43 3.57 -12.32
C PRO A 134 -4.95 5.01 -12.50
N TYR A 135 -4.34 5.58 -11.48
CA TYR A 135 -3.50 6.75 -11.68
C TYR A 135 -2.01 6.32 -11.78
N ALA A 136 -1.30 6.94 -12.73
CA ALA A 136 0.14 6.78 -12.80
C ALA A 136 0.77 7.49 -11.61
N SER A 137 1.43 6.75 -10.71
CA SER A 137 2.18 7.32 -9.59
C SER A 137 3.64 7.49 -10.02
N VAL A 138 4.12 8.73 -10.02
CA VAL A 138 5.47 9.12 -10.49
C VAL A 138 6.03 10.26 -9.65
N LEU A 139 7.36 10.43 -9.71
CA LEU A 139 8.03 11.58 -9.12
C LEU A 139 7.90 12.81 -10.02
N PHE A 140 7.97 14.00 -9.41
CA PHE A 140 8.26 15.22 -10.19
C PHE A 140 9.66 15.12 -10.80
N GLY A 141 9.85 15.68 -11.99
CA GLY A 141 11.17 15.92 -12.55
C GLY A 141 11.89 17.04 -11.80
N ASP A 142 13.22 17.10 -11.92
CA ASP A 142 14.03 18.17 -11.32
C ASP A 142 13.65 19.56 -11.84
N THR A 143 13.12 19.61 -13.06
CA THR A 143 12.65 20.84 -13.71
C THR A 143 11.20 20.73 -14.17
N PRO A 144 10.46 21.86 -14.31
CA PRO A 144 9.13 21.87 -14.91
C PRO A 144 9.10 21.28 -16.32
N HIS A 145 10.17 21.39 -17.09
CA HIS A 145 10.26 20.82 -18.43
C HIS A 145 10.25 19.28 -18.39
N GLU A 146 10.96 18.67 -17.47
CA GLU A 146 10.96 17.21 -17.26
C GLU A 146 9.62 16.71 -16.80
N THR A 147 8.99 17.40 -15.84
CA THR A 147 7.62 17.11 -15.37
C THR A 147 6.61 17.19 -16.52
N LEU A 148 6.69 18.21 -17.37
CA LEU A 148 5.86 18.32 -18.57
C LEU A 148 6.04 17.13 -19.51
N GLY A 149 7.31 16.72 -19.74
CA GLY A 149 7.64 15.55 -20.56
C GLY A 149 7.05 14.25 -20.00
N ALA A 150 7.22 14.03 -18.70
CA ALA A 150 6.66 12.89 -18.00
C ALA A 150 5.11 12.86 -18.07
N ALA A 151 4.47 14.00 -17.84
CA ALA A 151 3.01 14.11 -17.91
C ALA A 151 2.45 13.82 -19.31
N LYS A 152 3.13 14.30 -20.36
CA LYS A 152 2.78 13.98 -21.76
C LYS A 152 2.94 12.49 -22.06
N ALA A 153 4.01 11.85 -21.59
CA ALA A 153 4.24 10.42 -21.76
C ALA A 153 3.17 9.57 -21.05
N ILE A 154 2.78 9.96 -19.84
CA ILE A 154 1.69 9.33 -19.08
C ILE A 154 0.38 9.42 -19.87
N ARG A 155 0.04 10.60 -20.37
CA ARG A 155 -1.16 10.80 -21.19
C ARG A 155 -1.13 9.97 -22.47
N ALA A 156 0.00 9.93 -23.15
CA ALA A 156 0.19 9.12 -24.36
C ALA A 156 0.09 7.61 -24.08
N SER A 157 0.38 7.18 -22.85
CA SER A 157 0.23 5.80 -22.38
C SER A 157 -1.20 5.47 -21.92
N ASN A 158 -2.19 6.29 -22.29
CA ASN A 158 -3.61 6.09 -21.96
C ASN A 158 -3.92 6.09 -20.46
N TYR A 159 -3.22 6.90 -19.64
CA TYR A 159 -3.66 7.22 -18.29
C TYR A 159 -4.55 8.46 -18.31
N ARG A 160 -5.65 8.37 -17.56
CA ARG A 160 -6.60 9.49 -17.35
C ARG A 160 -6.38 10.20 -16.02
N ALA A 161 -5.50 9.66 -15.17
CA ALA A 161 -5.14 10.19 -13.87
C ALA A 161 -3.63 10.03 -13.64
N ALA A 162 -3.00 10.99 -12.97
CA ALA A 162 -1.60 10.93 -12.58
C ALA A 162 -1.37 11.62 -11.23
N LYS A 163 -0.53 10.99 -10.40
CA LYS A 163 0.01 11.53 -9.17
C LYS A 163 1.47 11.90 -9.40
N PHE A 164 1.80 13.16 -9.14
CA PHE A 164 3.16 13.65 -9.13
C PHE A 164 3.55 13.97 -7.70
N GLY A 165 4.65 13.40 -7.24
CA GLY A 165 5.05 13.56 -5.85
C GLY A 165 6.54 13.80 -5.66
N TRP A 166 6.89 14.20 -4.45
CA TRP A 166 8.26 14.28 -3.96
C TRP A 166 9.17 15.19 -4.82
N GLY A 167 10.43 14.77 -5.05
CA GLY A 167 11.38 15.54 -5.89
C GLY A 167 11.67 16.94 -5.32
N PRO A 168 11.53 18.01 -6.15
CA PRO A 168 11.84 19.37 -5.74
C PRO A 168 10.76 20.06 -4.87
N ILE A 169 9.56 19.46 -4.74
CA ILE A 169 8.43 20.09 -4.03
C ILE A 169 8.78 20.44 -2.59
N GLY A 170 8.47 21.67 -2.21
CA GLY A 170 8.73 22.21 -0.86
C GLY A 170 10.19 22.53 -0.56
N ARG A 171 11.10 22.25 -1.49
CA ARG A 171 12.56 22.52 -1.32
C ARG A 171 12.99 23.87 -1.88
N GLY A 172 12.19 24.42 -2.77
CA GLY A 172 12.39 25.74 -3.37
C GLY A 172 11.35 26.76 -2.91
N SER A 173 11.15 27.78 -3.72
CA SER A 173 10.12 28.79 -3.48
C SER A 173 8.72 28.25 -3.81
N VAL A 174 7.68 28.94 -3.31
CA VAL A 174 6.28 28.67 -3.69
C VAL A 174 6.09 28.75 -5.22
N ARG A 175 6.85 29.63 -5.87
CA ARG A 175 6.78 29.79 -7.33
C ARG A 175 7.37 28.59 -8.07
N ASP A 176 8.45 28.02 -7.57
CA ASP A 176 9.05 26.82 -8.17
C ASP A 176 8.07 25.64 -8.13
N ASP A 177 7.39 25.45 -6.97
CA ASP A 177 6.34 24.41 -6.84
C ASP A 177 5.17 24.69 -7.80
N ALA A 178 4.73 25.95 -7.92
CA ALA A 178 3.65 26.34 -8.84
C ALA A 178 3.98 26.05 -10.29
N ASP A 179 5.21 26.28 -10.72
CA ASP A 179 5.67 25.98 -12.07
C ASP A 179 5.70 24.47 -12.35
N GLN A 180 6.04 23.64 -11.36
CA GLN A 180 5.91 22.17 -11.43
C GLN A 180 4.43 21.74 -11.59
N PHE A 181 3.52 22.30 -10.79
CA PHE A 181 2.10 21.98 -10.89
C PHE A 181 1.51 22.38 -12.24
N ALA A 182 1.89 23.56 -12.76
CA ALA A 182 1.46 24.03 -14.08
C ALA A 182 1.96 23.09 -15.21
N ALA A 183 3.22 22.65 -15.13
CA ALA A 183 3.82 21.72 -16.09
C ALA A 183 3.13 20.36 -16.08
N ALA A 184 2.83 19.81 -14.90
CA ALA A 184 2.09 18.57 -14.75
C ALA A 184 0.68 18.68 -15.36
N ARG A 185 -0.05 19.76 -15.08
CA ARG A 185 -1.38 20.03 -15.65
C ARG A 185 -1.34 20.18 -17.16
N GLU A 186 -0.38 20.96 -17.70
CA GLU A 186 -0.23 21.15 -19.14
C GLU A 186 -0.01 19.82 -19.86
N GLY A 187 0.89 18.97 -19.34
CA GLY A 187 1.20 17.68 -19.95
C GLY A 187 0.10 16.66 -19.86
N LEU A 188 -0.62 16.61 -18.72
CA LEU A 188 -1.74 15.69 -18.51
C LEU A 188 -3.00 16.09 -19.28
N GLY A 189 -3.12 17.39 -19.64
CA GLY A 189 -4.32 17.95 -20.29
C GLY A 189 -5.38 18.38 -19.29
N ALA A 190 -6.34 19.19 -19.78
CA ALA A 190 -7.36 19.83 -18.93
C ALA A 190 -8.36 18.85 -18.30
N ASP A 191 -8.58 17.71 -18.94
CA ASP A 191 -9.53 16.65 -18.54
C ASP A 191 -8.90 15.55 -17.68
N GLY A 192 -7.57 15.52 -17.57
CA GLY A 192 -6.85 14.55 -16.75
C GLY A 192 -7.02 14.83 -15.25
N MET A 193 -7.18 13.79 -14.44
CA MET A 193 -7.21 13.90 -12.98
C MET A 193 -5.78 14.10 -12.47
N LEU A 194 -5.48 15.29 -11.93
CA LEU A 194 -4.17 15.62 -11.39
C LEU A 194 -4.17 15.49 -9.87
N LEU A 195 -3.21 14.73 -9.37
CA LEU A 195 -3.02 14.41 -7.96
C LEU A 195 -1.62 14.87 -7.57
N ILE A 196 -1.49 15.57 -6.44
CA ILE A 196 -0.21 16.13 -6.00
C ILE A 196 0.13 15.58 -4.62
N ASP A 197 1.36 15.07 -4.49
CA ASP A 197 1.89 14.46 -3.28
C ASP A 197 3.11 15.26 -2.78
N ALA A 198 3.05 15.71 -1.54
CA ALA A 198 4.10 16.51 -0.92
C ALA A 198 5.10 15.68 -0.09
N GLY A 199 4.84 14.39 0.16
CA GLY A 199 5.76 13.51 0.87
C GLY A 199 6.15 13.99 2.26
N GLN A 200 5.22 14.63 2.99
CA GLN A 200 5.37 15.11 4.38
C GLN A 200 6.41 16.24 4.57
N ILE A 201 6.78 16.93 3.49
CA ILE A 201 7.91 17.87 3.47
C ILE A 201 7.79 19.03 4.48
N TRP A 202 6.57 19.45 4.85
CA TRP A 202 6.35 20.57 5.75
C TRP A 202 6.12 20.17 7.21
N GLY A 203 6.21 18.88 7.56
CA GLY A 203 6.08 18.41 8.95
C GLY A 203 4.72 18.71 9.56
N ASP A 204 4.54 19.94 10.11
CA ASP A 204 3.29 20.48 10.65
C ASP A 204 3.09 21.97 10.30
N ASP A 205 3.93 22.53 9.42
CA ASP A 205 3.88 23.94 9.02
C ASP A 205 2.70 24.20 8.06
N VAL A 206 1.55 24.57 8.65
CA VAL A 206 0.32 24.86 7.92
C VAL A 206 0.47 26.02 6.94
N GLU A 207 1.22 27.06 7.29
CA GLU A 207 1.35 28.25 6.44
C GLU A 207 2.19 27.96 5.20
N ALA A 208 3.25 27.17 5.34
CA ALA A 208 4.05 26.73 4.20
C ALA A 208 3.20 25.91 3.21
N ALA A 209 2.41 24.94 3.68
CA ALA A 209 1.53 24.16 2.83
C ALA A 209 0.41 25.03 2.21
N ALA A 210 -0.23 25.88 3.01
CA ALA A 210 -1.33 26.74 2.57
C ALA A 210 -0.94 27.74 1.47
N ALA A 211 0.32 28.19 1.46
CA ALA A 211 0.85 29.07 0.41
C ALA A 211 0.78 28.43 -1.01
N ARG A 212 0.65 27.11 -1.11
CA ARG A 212 0.52 26.36 -2.38
C ARG A 212 -0.93 26.23 -2.85
N LEU A 213 -1.91 26.39 -1.96
CA LEU A 213 -3.34 26.17 -2.29
C LEU A 213 -3.85 26.96 -3.49
N PRO A 214 -3.54 28.28 -3.65
CA PRO A 214 -4.02 29.02 -4.83
C PRO A 214 -3.53 28.43 -6.16
N TYR A 215 -2.32 27.89 -6.18
CA TYR A 215 -1.73 27.29 -7.37
C TYR A 215 -2.30 25.90 -7.65
N LEU A 216 -2.55 25.11 -6.61
CA LEU A 216 -3.22 23.81 -6.72
C LEU A 216 -4.67 23.97 -7.21
N GLU A 217 -5.38 24.99 -6.75
CA GLU A 217 -6.71 25.33 -7.26
C GLU A 217 -6.67 25.78 -8.72
N ALA A 218 -5.70 26.64 -9.09
CA ALA A 218 -5.54 27.11 -10.47
C ALA A 218 -5.32 25.98 -11.46
N VAL A 219 -4.57 24.95 -11.08
CA VAL A 219 -4.36 23.74 -11.89
C VAL A 219 -5.45 22.68 -11.69
N LYS A 220 -6.48 22.95 -10.91
CA LYS A 220 -7.57 22.02 -10.59
C LYS A 220 -7.04 20.68 -10.10
N ALA A 221 -6.09 20.68 -9.16
CA ALA A 221 -5.65 19.48 -8.49
C ALA A 221 -6.82 18.84 -7.74
N THR A 222 -6.99 17.53 -7.88
CA THR A 222 -8.05 16.79 -7.20
C THR A 222 -7.74 16.65 -5.73
N TRP A 223 -6.47 16.34 -5.41
CA TRP A 223 -6.03 16.29 -4.02
C TRP A 223 -4.62 16.87 -3.82
N PHE A 224 -4.34 17.16 -2.55
CA PHE A 224 -3.04 17.46 -2.00
C PHE A 224 -2.72 16.42 -0.92
N GLU A 225 -1.81 15.51 -1.24
CA GLU A 225 -1.47 14.34 -0.46
C GLU A 225 -0.31 14.65 0.46
N GLU A 226 -0.41 14.19 1.69
CA GLU A 226 0.61 14.20 2.73
C GLU A 226 1.47 15.49 2.80
N PRO A 227 0.84 16.68 2.92
CA PRO A 227 1.63 17.90 3.16
C PRO A 227 2.37 17.85 4.49
N PHE A 228 1.86 17.10 5.46
CA PHE A 228 2.34 17.02 6.83
C PHE A 228 2.70 15.60 7.25
N HIS A 229 3.42 15.48 8.37
CA HIS A 229 3.64 14.20 9.01
C HIS A 229 2.30 13.48 9.25
N GLY A 230 2.25 12.17 8.98
CA GLY A 230 1.00 11.40 9.00
C GLY A 230 0.22 11.40 10.33
N SER A 231 0.84 11.85 11.43
CA SER A 231 0.19 12.02 12.75
C SER A 231 -0.12 13.48 13.12
N ALA A 232 0.16 14.45 12.23
CA ALA A 232 -0.08 15.88 12.49
C ALA A 232 -1.55 16.25 12.19
N TYR A 233 -2.51 15.57 12.81
CA TYR A 233 -3.95 15.72 12.51
C TYR A 233 -4.48 17.13 12.63
N GLU A 234 -3.95 17.93 13.59
CA GLU A 234 -4.34 19.31 13.77
C GLU A 234 -3.93 20.18 12.58
N ALA A 235 -2.72 19.96 12.04
CA ALA A 235 -2.25 20.64 10.84
C ALA A 235 -3.08 20.27 9.60
N TYR A 236 -3.39 18.98 9.43
CA TYR A 236 -4.33 18.53 8.38
C TYR A 236 -5.69 19.21 8.50
N ALA A 237 -6.29 19.26 9.69
CA ALA A 237 -7.59 19.90 9.91
C ALA A 237 -7.56 21.41 9.63
N ALA A 238 -6.49 22.09 10.06
CA ALA A 238 -6.31 23.52 9.80
C ALA A 238 -6.18 23.82 8.30
N LEU A 239 -5.44 22.98 7.55
CA LEU A 239 -5.30 23.13 6.11
C LEU A 239 -6.60 22.76 5.38
N ALA A 240 -7.30 21.71 5.79
CA ALA A 240 -8.57 21.29 5.22
C ALA A 240 -9.66 22.37 5.28
N ALA A 241 -9.65 23.18 6.35
CA ALA A 241 -10.56 24.31 6.49
C ALA A 241 -10.30 25.44 5.46
N ARG A 242 -9.13 25.43 4.80
CA ARG A 242 -8.66 26.45 3.86
C ARG A 242 -8.54 25.92 2.42
N SER A 243 -8.60 24.60 2.22
CA SER A 243 -8.20 23.96 0.96
C SER A 243 -9.23 24.07 -0.17
N GLY A 244 -10.42 24.61 0.10
CA GLY A 244 -11.42 24.90 -0.94
C GLY A 244 -11.84 23.66 -1.74
N SER A 245 -11.61 23.72 -3.05
CA SER A 245 -11.93 22.61 -3.98
C SER A 245 -10.88 21.48 -3.94
N VAL A 246 -9.66 21.76 -3.52
CA VAL A 246 -8.58 20.77 -3.40
C VAL A 246 -8.77 19.96 -2.12
N LYS A 247 -8.96 18.65 -2.23
CA LYS A 247 -9.15 17.79 -1.07
C LYS A 247 -7.80 17.35 -0.51
N LEU A 248 -7.68 17.19 0.81
CA LEU A 248 -6.50 16.56 1.38
C LEU A 248 -6.59 15.05 1.23
N ALA A 249 -5.45 14.42 1.02
CA ALA A 249 -5.28 12.97 1.00
C ALA A 249 -4.16 12.57 1.96
N GLY A 250 -4.21 11.35 2.48
CA GLY A 250 -3.19 10.77 3.33
C GLY A 250 -3.68 9.51 4.04
N GLY A 251 -2.80 8.91 4.85
CA GLY A 251 -3.14 7.74 5.65
C GLY A 251 -2.34 6.49 5.35
N GLU A 252 -1.41 6.51 4.39
CA GLU A 252 -0.54 5.38 4.07
C GLU A 252 0.38 4.98 5.24
N ALA A 253 0.70 5.93 6.12
CA ALA A 253 1.47 5.70 7.34
C ALA A 253 0.65 5.08 8.48
N ALA A 254 -0.62 4.74 8.29
CA ALA A 254 -1.43 4.12 9.34
C ALA A 254 -1.05 2.65 9.56
N HIS A 255 -0.60 2.34 10.77
CA HIS A 255 -0.24 0.97 11.20
C HIS A 255 -1.41 0.19 11.82
N ASN A 256 -2.58 0.82 11.96
CA ASN A 256 -3.80 0.20 12.45
C ASN A 256 -5.03 1.03 12.08
N VAL A 257 -6.20 0.41 12.22
CA VAL A 257 -7.50 1.01 11.87
C VAL A 257 -7.80 2.30 12.64
N PHE A 258 -7.32 2.44 13.88
CA PHE A 258 -7.58 3.62 14.70
C PHE A 258 -6.83 4.85 14.16
N MET A 259 -5.56 4.68 13.75
CA MET A 259 -4.80 5.77 13.10
C MET A 259 -5.50 6.24 11.83
N ALA A 260 -5.93 5.33 10.95
CA ALA A 260 -6.66 5.67 9.75
C ALA A 260 -7.99 6.42 10.04
N ARG A 261 -8.74 5.98 11.06
CA ARG A 261 -9.94 6.69 11.51
C ARG A 261 -9.64 8.08 12.04
N HIS A 262 -8.53 8.25 12.77
CA HIS A 262 -8.11 9.58 13.25
C HIS A 262 -7.74 10.51 12.10
N THR A 263 -7.10 10.00 11.04
CA THR A 263 -6.84 10.77 9.82
C THR A 263 -8.14 11.26 9.18
N ILE A 264 -9.18 10.42 9.13
CA ILE A 264 -10.51 10.79 8.64
C ILE A 264 -11.20 11.80 9.58
N ASP A 265 -11.33 11.44 10.87
CA ASP A 265 -12.20 12.17 11.81
C ASP A 265 -11.56 13.47 12.31
N TYR A 266 -10.25 13.48 12.53
CA TYR A 266 -9.51 14.62 13.07
C TYR A 266 -8.68 15.33 12.02
N GLY A 267 -8.04 14.61 11.09
CA GLY A 267 -7.30 15.20 9.98
C GLY A 267 -8.19 15.79 8.88
N LYS A 268 -9.47 15.41 8.82
CA LYS A 268 -10.46 15.94 7.86
C LYS A 268 -10.08 15.71 6.38
N VAL A 269 -9.39 14.63 6.09
CA VAL A 269 -9.04 14.28 4.71
C VAL A 269 -10.28 13.94 3.88
N GLY A 270 -10.25 14.24 2.59
CA GLY A 270 -11.30 13.87 1.64
C GLY A 270 -11.01 12.52 0.96
N PHE A 271 -9.74 12.12 0.96
CA PHE A 271 -9.29 10.80 0.48
C PHE A 271 -8.45 10.14 1.56
N ILE A 272 -8.78 8.91 1.90
CA ILE A 272 -7.97 8.08 2.81
C ILE A 272 -7.22 7.04 1.99
N GLN A 273 -5.90 7.09 2.03
CA GLN A 273 -5.03 6.16 1.32
C GLN A 273 -4.52 5.11 2.31
N ILE A 274 -4.70 3.84 1.98
CA ILE A 274 -4.35 2.74 2.89
C ILE A 274 -3.46 1.73 2.21
N ASP A 275 -2.34 1.47 2.85
CA ASP A 275 -1.45 0.39 2.49
C ASP A 275 -1.81 -0.90 3.24
N CYS A 276 -2.24 -1.93 2.49
CA CYS A 276 -2.54 -3.24 3.07
C CYS A 276 -1.30 -3.91 3.68
N GLY A 277 -0.10 -3.60 3.19
CA GLY A 277 1.16 -4.13 3.70
C GLY A 277 1.62 -3.51 5.01
N ARG A 278 0.98 -2.40 5.45
CA ARG A 278 1.33 -1.66 6.67
C ARG A 278 0.27 -1.75 7.76
N ILE A 279 -1.01 -1.75 7.41
CA ILE A 279 -2.14 -1.60 8.36
C ILE A 279 -2.55 -2.90 9.07
N GLY A 280 -1.94 -4.03 8.72
CA GLY A 280 -2.30 -5.33 9.25
C GLY A 280 -3.08 -6.22 8.26
N GLY A 281 -3.09 -5.87 6.96
CA GLY A 281 -3.64 -6.67 5.88
C GLY A 281 -4.96 -6.17 5.29
N ILE A 282 -5.61 -7.05 4.54
CA ILE A 282 -6.84 -6.83 3.79
C ILE A 282 -8.04 -6.56 4.71
N GLY A 283 -8.19 -7.32 5.79
CA GLY A 283 -9.30 -7.19 6.74
C GLY A 283 -9.33 -5.81 7.41
N PRO A 284 -8.25 -5.34 8.04
CA PRO A 284 -8.14 -3.98 8.56
C PRO A 284 -8.37 -2.90 7.51
N ALA A 285 -7.80 -3.04 6.31
CA ALA A 285 -8.04 -2.11 5.20
C ALA A 285 -9.52 -2.06 4.80
N LYS A 286 -10.20 -3.21 4.73
CA LYS A 286 -11.66 -3.30 4.50
C LYS A 286 -12.46 -2.54 5.56
N ALA A 287 -12.07 -2.68 6.84
CA ALA A 287 -12.73 -1.96 7.92
C ALA A 287 -12.58 -0.43 7.78
N VAL A 288 -11.44 0.04 7.25
CA VAL A 288 -11.25 1.46 6.92
C VAL A 288 -12.07 1.87 5.70
N ALA A 289 -12.11 1.06 4.63
CA ALA A 289 -12.92 1.35 3.45
C ALA A 289 -14.40 1.51 3.79
N ASP A 290 -14.94 0.62 4.62
CA ASP A 290 -16.32 0.72 5.11
C ASP A 290 -16.55 1.96 6.00
N TYR A 291 -15.56 2.31 6.81
CA TYR A 291 -15.63 3.49 7.66
C TYR A 291 -15.60 4.77 6.83
N ALA A 292 -14.69 4.88 5.89
CA ALA A 292 -14.55 6.00 4.97
C ALA A 292 -15.84 6.24 4.19
N SER A 293 -16.41 5.17 3.61
CA SER A 293 -17.67 5.23 2.88
C SER A 293 -18.82 5.82 3.72
N ARG A 294 -18.94 5.39 4.99
CA ARG A 294 -19.95 5.96 5.92
C ARG A 294 -19.71 7.42 6.29
N ARG A 295 -18.47 7.91 6.17
CA ARG A 295 -18.07 9.29 6.45
C ARG A 295 -18.07 10.19 5.21
N GLY A 296 -18.39 9.66 4.03
CA GLY A 296 -18.31 10.41 2.77
C GLY A 296 -16.88 10.71 2.34
N VAL A 297 -15.91 9.92 2.80
CA VAL A 297 -14.50 9.99 2.43
C VAL A 297 -14.19 8.91 1.41
N THR A 298 -13.47 9.24 0.37
CA THR A 298 -13.09 8.28 -0.67
C THR A 298 -11.89 7.44 -0.18
N TYR A 299 -12.06 6.13 -0.20
CA TYR A 299 -10.95 5.19 0.04
C TYR A 299 -10.15 4.97 -1.25
N VAL A 300 -8.84 4.95 -1.13
CA VAL A 300 -7.88 4.65 -2.21
C VAL A 300 -6.82 3.71 -1.64
N ASN A 301 -6.30 2.79 -2.43
CA ASN A 301 -5.14 2.01 -2.03
C ASN A 301 -3.86 2.84 -2.13
N HIS A 302 -2.91 2.58 -1.24
CA HIS A 302 -1.49 2.88 -1.45
C HIS A 302 -0.80 1.57 -1.82
N THR A 303 -0.02 1.54 -2.90
CA THR A 303 0.73 0.35 -3.33
C THR A 303 1.84 0.72 -4.30
N PHE A 304 3.08 0.52 -3.89
CA PHE A 304 4.27 0.84 -4.68
C PHE A 304 5.13 -0.38 -5.03
N THR A 305 4.69 -1.58 -4.63
CA THR A 305 5.42 -2.84 -4.76
C THR A 305 4.92 -3.67 -5.94
N SER A 306 4.68 -4.96 -5.76
CA SER A 306 4.34 -5.87 -6.84
C SER A 306 2.85 -5.89 -7.19
N HIS A 307 2.52 -6.59 -8.29
CA HIS A 307 1.11 -6.86 -8.63
C HIS A 307 0.42 -7.84 -7.67
N LEU A 308 1.17 -8.58 -6.83
CA LEU A 308 0.59 -9.35 -5.73
C LEU A 308 0.03 -8.41 -4.66
N ALA A 309 0.85 -7.45 -4.20
CA ALA A 309 0.41 -6.40 -3.27
C ALA A 309 -0.68 -5.53 -3.87
N LEU A 310 -0.58 -5.17 -5.16
CA LEU A 310 -1.62 -4.43 -5.86
C LEU A 310 -2.96 -5.18 -5.83
N SER A 311 -2.98 -6.48 -6.15
CA SER A 311 -4.21 -7.26 -6.06
C SER A 311 -4.77 -7.27 -4.64
N ALA A 312 -3.92 -7.48 -3.63
CA ALA A 312 -4.33 -7.45 -2.23
C ALA A 312 -4.95 -6.10 -1.84
N SER A 313 -4.33 -4.99 -2.26
CA SER A 313 -4.76 -3.63 -1.94
C SER A 313 -6.10 -3.22 -2.59
N LEU A 314 -6.50 -3.88 -3.67
CA LEU A 314 -7.76 -3.61 -4.36
C LEU A 314 -8.94 -4.36 -3.73
N GLN A 315 -8.71 -5.47 -3.01
CA GLN A 315 -9.78 -6.28 -2.42
C GLN A 315 -10.66 -5.51 -1.43
N PRO A 316 -10.10 -4.66 -0.52
CA PRO A 316 -10.87 -3.96 0.52
C PRO A 316 -12.02 -3.11 0.02
N TYR A 317 -11.94 -2.57 -1.20
CA TYR A 317 -12.94 -1.68 -1.78
C TYR A 317 -13.44 -2.14 -3.17
N ALA A 318 -13.26 -3.42 -3.45
CA ALA A 318 -13.58 -4.01 -4.75
C ALA A 318 -15.00 -3.73 -5.21
N GLY A 319 -15.99 -3.79 -4.32
CA GLY A 319 -17.40 -3.56 -4.63
C GLY A 319 -17.86 -2.11 -4.52
N LEU A 320 -16.98 -1.18 -4.10
CA LEU A 320 -17.32 0.23 -3.93
C LEU A 320 -17.10 0.97 -5.26
N ALA A 321 -18.16 1.08 -6.08
CA ALA A 321 -18.08 1.70 -7.40
C ALA A 321 -17.74 3.21 -7.36
N ASP A 322 -18.17 3.91 -6.30
CA ASP A 322 -17.91 5.34 -6.12
C ASP A 322 -16.45 5.63 -5.71
N HIS A 323 -15.73 4.63 -5.23
CA HIS A 323 -14.29 4.69 -4.95
C HIS A 323 -13.53 4.23 -6.19
N LEU A 324 -13.54 5.09 -7.21
CA LEU A 324 -13.15 4.72 -8.58
C LEU A 324 -11.65 4.54 -8.76
N ILE A 325 -10.83 5.45 -8.22
CA ILE A 325 -9.39 5.51 -8.50
C ILE A 325 -8.58 4.51 -7.68
N CYS A 326 -7.45 4.12 -8.24
CA CYS A 326 -6.48 3.28 -7.56
C CYS A 326 -5.06 3.70 -7.89
N GLU A 327 -4.16 3.57 -6.92
CA GLU A 327 -2.72 3.64 -7.18
C GLU A 327 -2.30 2.47 -8.06
N TYR A 328 -1.42 2.77 -9.01
CA TYR A 328 -0.90 1.79 -9.93
C TYR A 328 0.56 2.09 -10.25
N PRO A 329 1.48 1.15 -10.05
CA PRO A 329 2.89 1.34 -10.35
C PRO A 329 3.08 1.48 -11.87
N ALA A 330 3.22 2.73 -12.34
CA ALA A 330 3.29 3.03 -13.77
C ALA A 330 4.58 2.53 -14.43
N SER A 331 5.67 2.50 -13.66
CA SER A 331 7.00 2.08 -14.12
C SER A 331 7.68 1.15 -13.10
N PRO A 332 7.09 -0.02 -12.82
CA PRO A 332 7.62 -0.91 -11.80
C PRO A 332 9.02 -1.39 -12.15
N LYS A 333 9.89 -1.47 -11.17
CA LYS A 333 11.26 -1.99 -11.32
C LYS A 333 11.25 -3.51 -11.58
N ALA A 334 12.41 -4.04 -11.96
CA ALA A 334 12.52 -5.44 -12.41
C ALA A 334 11.96 -6.45 -11.41
N LEU A 335 12.33 -6.35 -10.12
CA LEU A 335 11.84 -7.24 -9.08
C LEU A 335 10.31 -7.20 -8.98
N ALA A 336 9.73 -6.01 -8.87
CA ALA A 336 8.28 -5.85 -8.73
C ALA A 336 7.49 -6.44 -9.92
N ARG A 337 8.05 -6.34 -11.14
CA ARG A 337 7.45 -6.93 -12.35
C ARG A 337 7.52 -8.45 -12.37
N GLU A 338 8.62 -9.02 -11.86
CA GLU A 338 8.90 -10.45 -11.99
C GLU A 338 8.25 -11.30 -10.89
N ILE A 339 7.75 -10.69 -9.82
CA ILE A 339 7.02 -11.42 -8.76
C ILE A 339 5.73 -12.07 -9.30
N ALA A 340 5.02 -11.41 -10.20
CA ALA A 340 3.73 -11.87 -10.71
C ALA A 340 3.86 -12.45 -12.11
N ALA A 341 3.56 -13.74 -12.28
CA ALA A 341 3.50 -14.38 -13.61
C ALA A 341 2.32 -13.89 -14.46
N ASN A 342 1.25 -13.40 -13.82
CA ASN A 342 0.04 -12.88 -14.45
C ASN A 342 -0.32 -11.49 -13.90
N PRO A 343 0.43 -10.43 -14.23
CA PRO A 343 0.24 -9.10 -13.69
C PRO A 343 -1.14 -8.51 -14.07
N LEU A 344 -1.65 -7.61 -13.22
CA LEU A 344 -2.86 -6.85 -13.52
C LEU A 344 -2.54 -5.80 -14.59
N LEU A 345 -3.13 -5.95 -15.76
CA LEU A 345 -2.93 -5.04 -16.88
C LEU A 345 -4.15 -4.14 -17.05
N ARG A 346 -3.91 -2.92 -17.53
CA ARG A 346 -4.97 -1.99 -17.93
C ARG A 346 -5.60 -2.47 -19.23
N ASP A 347 -6.92 -2.33 -19.32
CA ASP A 347 -7.67 -2.60 -20.55
C ASP A 347 -7.56 -1.45 -21.58
N ALA A 348 -8.30 -1.56 -22.66
CA ALA A 348 -8.30 -0.55 -23.74
C ALA A 348 -8.85 0.81 -23.27
N GLU A 349 -9.70 0.81 -22.27
CA GLU A 349 -10.27 2.01 -21.63
C GLU A 349 -9.32 2.60 -20.59
N GLY A 350 -8.17 1.96 -20.33
CA GLY A 350 -7.18 2.38 -19.34
C GLY A 350 -7.56 2.00 -17.90
N GLU A 351 -8.53 1.11 -17.71
CA GLU A 351 -9.03 0.65 -16.41
C GLU A 351 -8.45 -0.73 -16.06
N ILE A 352 -8.49 -1.09 -14.77
CA ILE A 352 -8.16 -2.43 -14.32
C ILE A 352 -9.38 -3.12 -13.71
N MET A 353 -9.47 -4.43 -13.96
CA MET A 353 -10.42 -5.30 -13.29
C MET A 353 -9.73 -6.03 -12.14
N ILE A 354 -10.39 -6.04 -10.98
CA ILE A 354 -9.94 -6.85 -9.85
C ILE A 354 -10.12 -8.33 -10.20
N PRO A 355 -9.12 -9.20 -9.94
CA PRO A 355 -9.19 -10.59 -10.36
C PRO A 355 -10.42 -11.34 -9.86
N ASP A 356 -11.11 -12.04 -10.78
CA ASP A 356 -12.21 -12.97 -10.47
C ASP A 356 -11.70 -14.42 -10.53
N ARG A 357 -10.55 -14.66 -9.87
CA ARG A 357 -9.91 -15.96 -9.70
C ARG A 357 -9.80 -16.27 -8.21
N PRO A 358 -9.74 -17.57 -7.83
CA PRO A 358 -9.58 -17.95 -6.42
C PRO A 358 -8.39 -17.27 -5.74
N GLY A 359 -8.57 -16.86 -4.50
CA GLY A 359 -7.56 -16.13 -3.74
C GLY A 359 -7.39 -14.70 -4.22
N LEU A 360 -6.15 -14.22 -4.23
CA LEU A 360 -5.77 -12.91 -4.78
C LEU A 360 -5.74 -12.91 -6.31
N GLY A 361 -5.83 -14.09 -6.94
CA GLY A 361 -5.83 -14.23 -8.40
C GLY A 361 -4.49 -13.95 -9.06
N ILE A 362 -3.41 -13.85 -8.29
CA ILE A 362 -2.03 -13.65 -8.76
C ILE A 362 -1.22 -14.92 -8.53
N ASP A 363 -0.52 -15.34 -9.57
CA ASP A 363 0.42 -16.46 -9.52
C ASP A 363 1.84 -15.90 -9.31
N VAL A 364 2.50 -16.30 -8.22
CA VAL A 364 3.87 -15.89 -7.93
C VAL A 364 4.83 -16.70 -8.79
N ASP A 365 5.72 -16.03 -9.53
CA ASP A 365 6.76 -16.68 -10.33
C ASP A 365 7.99 -16.99 -9.49
N VAL A 366 7.94 -18.14 -8.81
CA VAL A 366 9.02 -18.59 -7.93
C VAL A 366 10.37 -18.77 -8.66
N ASN A 367 10.35 -19.07 -9.97
CA ASN A 367 11.58 -19.22 -10.75
C ASN A 367 12.19 -17.85 -11.09
N ALA A 368 11.37 -16.88 -11.48
CA ALA A 368 11.84 -15.54 -11.79
C ALA A 368 12.44 -14.83 -10.57
N ILE A 369 11.84 -15.00 -9.38
CA ILE A 369 12.30 -14.32 -8.16
C ILE A 369 13.49 -14.99 -7.48
N ALA A 370 13.83 -16.23 -7.81
CA ALA A 370 14.91 -16.99 -7.18
C ALA A 370 16.27 -16.27 -7.21
N LYS A 371 16.54 -15.51 -8.29
CA LYS A 371 17.79 -14.73 -8.45
C LYS A 371 17.92 -13.53 -7.50
N TYR A 372 16.81 -13.08 -6.89
CA TYR A 372 16.77 -11.95 -5.96
C TYR A 372 16.84 -12.37 -4.50
N LEU A 373 16.83 -13.69 -4.23
CA LEU A 373 16.72 -14.21 -2.88
C LEU A 373 17.96 -13.84 -2.05
N VAL A 374 17.71 -13.28 -0.87
CA VAL A 374 18.73 -13.01 0.15
C VAL A 374 18.68 -14.12 1.19
N ASP A 375 19.81 -14.74 1.44
CA ASP A 375 19.93 -15.71 2.54
C ASP A 375 20.02 -14.97 3.88
N VAL A 376 19.03 -15.20 4.74
CA VAL A 376 18.91 -14.56 6.05
C VAL A 376 19.00 -15.61 7.13
N ARG A 377 19.86 -15.36 8.14
CA ARG A 377 19.95 -16.14 9.36
C ARG A 377 19.88 -15.21 10.56
N ILE A 378 18.95 -15.45 11.46
CA ILE A 378 18.79 -14.70 12.72
C ILE A 378 19.09 -15.64 13.87
N GLU A 379 20.02 -15.25 14.73
CA GLU A 379 20.44 -16.03 15.89
C GLU A 379 20.38 -15.18 17.17
N ALA A 380 19.98 -15.79 18.26
CA ALA A 380 20.07 -15.20 19.60
C ALA A 380 20.36 -16.28 20.64
N LYS A 381 21.24 -15.96 21.57
CA LYS A 381 21.62 -16.85 22.70
C LYS A 381 22.09 -18.25 22.25
N GLY A 382 22.71 -18.33 21.06
CA GLY A 382 23.20 -19.59 20.50
C GLY A 382 22.12 -20.43 19.77
N GLU A 383 20.90 -19.93 19.66
CA GLU A 383 19.79 -20.59 18.95
C GLU A 383 19.53 -19.89 17.62
N THR A 384 19.33 -20.66 16.56
CA THR A 384 18.84 -20.14 15.29
C THR A 384 17.35 -19.92 15.38
N LEU A 385 16.92 -18.65 15.30
CA LEU A 385 15.52 -18.25 15.35
C LEU A 385 14.85 -18.26 13.98
N PHE A 386 15.63 -17.99 12.93
CA PHE A 386 15.21 -18.01 11.54
C PHE A 386 16.35 -18.41 10.62
N SER A 387 16.04 -19.15 9.59
CA SER A 387 16.88 -19.35 8.40
C SER A 387 16.00 -19.27 7.18
N SER A 388 16.49 -18.68 6.11
CA SER A 388 15.76 -18.58 4.83
C SER A 388 15.20 -19.94 4.42
N PRO A 389 13.89 -20.05 4.17
CA PRO A 389 13.29 -21.29 3.70
C PRO A 389 13.66 -21.55 2.24
N ARG A 390 13.50 -22.79 1.79
CA ARG A 390 13.63 -23.10 0.37
C ARG A 390 12.45 -22.54 -0.40
N LEU A 391 12.75 -21.88 -1.52
CA LEU A 391 11.72 -21.33 -2.39
C LEU A 391 11.00 -22.42 -3.20
N LEU A 392 11.75 -23.44 -3.61
CA LEU A 392 11.30 -24.63 -4.37
C LEU A 392 11.42 -25.90 -3.52
#